data_91039f2f57067031aa2fd0fc806d0a23
#
_entry.id   91039f2f57067031aa2fd0fc806d0a23
#
_cell.length_a   1.000
_cell.length_b   1.000
_cell.length_c   1.000
_cell.angle_alpha   90.00
_cell.angle_beta   90.00
_cell.angle_gamma   90.00
#
_symmetry.space_group_name_H-M   'P 1'
#
loop_
_entity.id
_entity.type
_entity.pdbx_description
1 polymer ?
#
loop_
_entity_poly.entity_id
_entity_poly.type
_entity_poly.pdbx_seq_one_letter_code
_entity_poly.pdbx_strand_id
1 'polypeptide(L)'
;DIGKVEELSVFPENDYTDEGQLLGHIMIGAEMVGERIRTIEGFPVRMANELKHCILAHHGELEYGSPKKPALAEALALSFADNVDAKMETIREIFTNVPENNVEWQGFNRLLDSNIRRSSLK
;
A
#
# COMPACT_ATOMS: atom_id res chain seq x y z
N ASP A 1 0.32 1.66 5.07
CA ASP A 1 1.67 1.08 4.91
C ASP A 1 2.65 1.34 6.08
N ILE A 2 2.18 1.82 7.24
CA ILE A 2 3.06 2.13 8.38
C ILE A 2 3.88 0.90 8.85
N GLY A 3 3.30 -0.29 8.76
CA GLY A 3 3.98 -1.54 9.14
C GLY A 3 5.19 -1.90 8.28
N LYS A 4 5.32 -1.32 7.08
CA LYS A 4 6.49 -1.55 6.22
C LYS A 4 7.79 -1.05 6.84
N VAL A 5 7.72 -0.14 7.80
CA VAL A 5 8.90 0.34 8.57
C VAL A 5 9.56 -0.78 9.37
N GLU A 6 8.78 -1.78 9.82
CA GLU A 6 9.26 -2.94 10.56
C GLU A 6 9.27 -4.21 9.69
N GLU A 7 8.44 -4.26 8.65
CA GLU A 7 8.41 -5.37 7.69
C GLU A 7 9.72 -5.51 6.91
N LEU A 8 10.35 -4.38 6.57
CA LEU A 8 11.54 -4.34 5.74
C LEU A 8 12.77 -3.91 6.53
N SER A 9 13.89 -4.57 6.28
CA SER A 9 15.19 -4.15 6.80
C SER A 9 15.63 -2.84 6.15
N VAL A 10 16.47 -2.08 6.88
CA VAL A 10 17.03 -0.84 6.37
C VAL A 10 18.11 -1.10 5.31
N PHE A 11 18.33 -0.10 4.45
CA PHE A 11 19.47 -0.10 3.52
C PHE A 11 20.79 -0.49 4.24
N PRO A 12 21.66 -1.33 3.66
CA PRO A 12 21.66 -1.78 2.25
C PRO A 12 20.89 -3.07 1.95
N GLU A 13 20.40 -3.78 2.93
CA GLU A 13 19.82 -5.12 2.75
C GLU A 13 18.49 -5.05 1.99
N ASN A 14 17.60 -4.14 2.37
CA ASN A 14 16.27 -3.96 1.77
C ASN A 14 15.50 -5.27 1.58
N ASP A 15 15.60 -6.17 2.55
CA ASP A 15 14.95 -7.47 2.53
C ASP A 15 13.88 -7.54 3.63
N TYR A 16 13.07 -8.57 3.62
CA TYR A 16 12.08 -8.78 4.67
C TYR A 16 12.74 -9.17 5.99
N THR A 17 12.25 -8.59 7.08
CA THR A 17 12.54 -9.07 8.43
C THR A 17 11.82 -10.39 8.70
N ASP A 18 12.21 -11.12 9.74
CA ASP A 18 11.49 -12.34 10.16
C ASP A 18 10.03 -12.02 10.51
N GLU A 19 9.77 -10.91 11.18
CA GLU A 19 8.42 -10.42 11.49
C GLU A 19 7.66 -10.05 10.23
N GLY A 20 8.31 -9.40 9.27
CA GLY A 20 7.75 -9.08 7.97
C GLY A 20 7.31 -10.33 7.20
N GLN A 21 8.14 -11.38 7.18
CA GLN A 21 7.82 -12.65 6.54
C GLN A 21 6.69 -13.41 7.23
N LEU A 22 6.62 -13.35 8.55
CA LEU A 22 5.63 -14.11 9.33
C LEU A 22 4.29 -13.40 9.48
N LEU A 23 4.27 -12.08 9.65
CA LEU A 23 3.08 -11.31 9.99
C LEU A 23 2.62 -10.38 8.86
N GLY A 24 3.56 -9.82 8.10
CA GLY A 24 3.30 -8.83 7.06
C GLY A 24 2.92 -7.45 7.62
N HIS A 25 3.13 -6.41 6.81
CA HIS A 25 2.96 -5.01 7.22
C HIS A 25 1.54 -4.64 7.69
N ILE A 26 0.52 -5.34 7.21
CA ILE A 26 -0.88 -5.07 7.61
C ILE A 26 -1.07 -5.38 9.09
N MET A 27 -0.60 -6.55 9.53
CA MET A 27 -0.72 -6.96 10.93
C MET A 27 0.19 -6.11 11.82
N ILE A 28 1.45 -5.96 11.44
CA ILE A 28 2.42 -5.12 12.14
C ILE A 28 1.87 -3.69 12.31
N GLY A 29 1.36 -3.08 11.24
CA GLY A 29 0.79 -1.75 11.28
C GLY A 29 -0.44 -1.63 12.19
N ALA A 30 -1.30 -2.64 12.22
CA ALA A 30 -2.45 -2.67 13.12
C ALA A 30 -2.03 -2.78 14.60
N GLU A 31 -0.97 -3.51 14.90
CA GLU A 31 -0.38 -3.61 16.25
C GLU A 31 0.28 -2.29 16.66
N MET A 32 1.13 -1.70 15.82
CA MET A 32 1.78 -0.40 16.07
C MET A 32 0.76 0.67 16.44
N VAL A 33 -0.32 0.78 15.64
CA VAL A 33 -1.41 1.73 15.92
C VAL A 33 -2.15 1.37 17.19
N GLY A 34 -2.39 0.08 17.43
CA GLY A 34 -3.02 -0.41 18.67
C GLY A 34 -2.21 -0.07 19.90
N GLU A 35 -0.90 -0.21 19.86
CA GLU A 35 0.02 0.18 20.93
C GLU A 35 -0.02 1.69 21.18
N ARG A 36 0.06 2.47 20.10
CA ARG A 36 0.02 3.93 20.22
C ARG A 36 -1.30 4.41 20.84
N ILE A 37 -2.42 3.86 20.42
CA ILE A 37 -3.75 4.18 20.97
C ILE A 37 -3.77 3.92 22.49
N ARG A 38 -3.17 2.84 22.98
CA ARG A 38 -3.13 2.52 24.42
C ARG A 38 -2.38 3.56 25.26
N THR A 39 -1.49 4.35 24.63
CA THR A 39 -0.76 5.42 25.33
C THR A 39 -1.55 6.73 25.40
N ILE A 40 -2.70 6.84 24.76
CA ILE A 40 -3.53 8.04 24.70
C ILE A 40 -4.71 7.85 25.64
N GLU A 41 -4.71 8.56 26.77
CA GLU A 41 -5.79 8.49 27.75
C GLU A 41 -7.12 8.93 27.13
N GLY A 42 -8.18 8.16 27.38
CA GLY A 42 -9.53 8.47 26.91
C GLY A 42 -9.74 8.29 25.41
N PHE A 43 -8.81 7.65 24.67
CA PHE A 43 -9.01 7.40 23.24
C PHE A 43 -10.30 6.59 23.00
N PRO A 44 -11.24 7.06 22.15
CA PRO A 44 -12.53 6.38 21.98
C PRO A 44 -12.38 4.99 21.36
N VAL A 45 -12.95 3.97 21.99
CA VAL A 45 -12.84 2.57 21.54
C VAL A 45 -13.39 2.39 20.11
N ARG A 46 -14.47 3.07 19.76
CA ARG A 46 -15.03 3.00 18.40
C ARG A 46 -14.02 3.52 17.36
N MET A 47 -13.45 4.68 17.61
CA MET A 47 -12.44 5.29 16.72
C MET A 47 -11.19 4.41 16.61
N ALA A 48 -10.78 3.76 17.70
CA ALA A 48 -9.67 2.80 17.71
C ALA A 48 -9.93 1.63 16.75
N ASN A 49 -11.15 1.08 16.78
CA ASN A 49 -11.53 -0.02 15.89
C ASN A 49 -11.67 0.43 14.43
N GLU A 50 -12.22 1.61 14.18
CA GLU A 50 -12.34 2.21 12.85
C GLU A 50 -10.96 2.47 12.24
N LEU A 51 -10.03 3.02 13.01
CA LEU A 51 -8.65 3.25 12.55
C LEU A 51 -7.92 1.95 12.22
N LYS A 52 -8.03 0.94 13.09
CA LYS A 52 -7.47 -0.40 12.81
C LYS A 52 -8.12 -1.03 11.58
N HIS A 53 -9.45 -0.86 11.43
CA HIS A 53 -10.14 -1.34 10.24
C HIS A 53 -9.59 -0.71 8.95
N CYS A 54 -9.30 0.57 8.94
CA CYS A 54 -8.66 1.24 7.80
C CYS A 54 -7.34 0.56 7.42
N ILE A 55 -6.51 0.19 8.42
CA ILE A 55 -5.24 -0.52 8.17
C ILE A 55 -5.50 -1.93 7.65
N LEU A 56 -6.39 -2.69 8.30
CA LEU A 56 -6.70 -4.07 7.91
C LEU A 56 -7.36 -4.20 6.53
N ALA A 57 -7.97 -3.14 6.02
CA ALA A 57 -8.73 -3.13 4.78
C ALA A 57 -8.08 -2.32 3.65
N HIS A 58 -6.87 -1.76 3.84
CA HIS A 58 -6.34 -0.79 2.89
C HIS A 58 -5.97 -1.37 1.51
N HIS A 59 -5.66 -2.66 1.40
CA HIS A 59 -5.49 -3.32 0.11
C HIS A 59 -6.81 -3.54 -0.65
N GLY A 60 -7.96 -3.28 -0.02
CA GLY A 60 -9.29 -3.31 -0.63
C GLY A 60 -9.88 -4.71 -0.78
N GLU A 61 -9.19 -5.63 -1.41
CA GLU A 61 -9.66 -6.96 -1.73
C GLU A 61 -8.93 -8.05 -0.94
N LEU A 62 -9.63 -9.14 -0.61
CA LEU A 62 -9.03 -10.28 0.08
C LEU A 62 -7.94 -10.95 -0.76
N GLU A 63 -8.10 -10.93 -2.08
CA GLU A 63 -7.13 -11.46 -3.04
C GLU A 63 -5.78 -10.71 -3.02
N TYR A 64 -5.78 -9.47 -2.58
CA TYR A 64 -4.58 -8.64 -2.39
C TYR A 64 -3.99 -8.73 -0.98
N GLY A 65 -4.45 -9.70 -0.18
CA GLY A 65 -3.95 -9.98 1.16
C GLY A 65 -4.62 -9.14 2.26
N SER A 66 -5.65 -8.36 1.94
CA SER A 66 -6.41 -7.63 2.97
C SER A 66 -7.24 -8.61 3.81
N PRO A 67 -7.06 -8.67 5.16
CA PRO A 67 -7.87 -9.57 5.98
C PRO A 67 -9.34 -9.17 6.07
N LYS A 68 -9.68 -7.94 5.67
CA LYS A 68 -11.05 -7.40 5.60
C LYS A 68 -11.23 -6.53 4.37
N LYS A 69 -12.44 -6.54 3.80
CA LYS A 69 -12.85 -5.55 2.82
C LYS A 69 -13.22 -4.23 3.50
N PRO A 70 -13.01 -3.07 2.84
CA PRO A 70 -13.41 -1.78 3.38
C PRO A 70 -14.91 -1.72 3.70
N ALA A 71 -15.25 -1.39 4.94
CA ALA A 71 -16.61 -1.26 5.43
C ALA A 71 -16.96 0.16 5.87
N LEU A 72 -16.01 1.10 5.77
CA LEU A 72 -16.13 2.51 6.09
C LEU A 72 -15.75 3.34 4.85
N ALA A 73 -16.30 4.53 4.72
CA ALA A 73 -15.96 5.44 3.62
C ALA A 73 -14.45 5.80 3.63
N GLU A 74 -13.89 6.02 4.82
CA GLU A 74 -12.48 6.31 5.03
C GLU A 74 -11.59 5.13 4.64
N ALA A 75 -11.97 3.89 4.98
CA ALA A 75 -11.25 2.69 4.60
C ALA A 75 -11.29 2.47 3.08
N LEU A 76 -12.44 2.75 2.44
CA LEU A 76 -12.59 2.68 0.99
C LEU A 76 -11.73 3.73 0.30
N ALA A 77 -11.77 4.98 0.77
CA ALA A 77 -10.94 6.05 0.23
C ALA A 77 -9.44 5.73 0.36
N LEU A 78 -9.02 5.18 1.51
CA LEU A 78 -7.64 4.77 1.74
C LEU A 78 -7.22 3.66 0.77
N SER A 79 -8.07 2.65 0.55
CA SER A 79 -7.76 1.56 -0.38
C SER A 79 -7.61 2.03 -1.84
N PHE A 80 -8.40 3.00 -2.26
CA PHE A 80 -8.22 3.61 -3.58
C PHE A 80 -6.95 4.45 -3.67
N ALA A 81 -6.60 5.19 -2.62
CA ALA A 81 -5.37 5.97 -2.58
C ALA A 81 -4.14 5.07 -2.67
N ASP A 82 -4.10 3.99 -1.89
CA ASP A 82 -3.04 2.97 -1.92
C ASP A 82 -2.92 2.32 -3.32
N ASN A 83 -4.04 1.92 -3.91
CA ASN A 83 -4.06 1.34 -5.26
C ASN A 83 -3.57 2.33 -6.34
N VAL A 84 -3.96 3.60 -6.24
CA VAL A 84 -3.48 4.64 -7.16
C VAL A 84 -1.98 4.81 -7.02
N ASP A 85 -1.47 4.92 -5.79
CA ASP A 85 -0.03 5.08 -5.52
C ASP A 85 0.78 3.93 -6.11
N ALA A 86 0.39 2.68 -5.84
CA ALA A 86 1.05 1.48 -6.35
C ALA A 86 1.04 1.42 -7.89
N LYS A 87 -0.09 1.75 -8.53
CA LYS A 87 -0.19 1.76 -9.99
C LYS A 87 0.61 2.87 -10.63
N MET A 88 0.64 4.05 -10.01
CA MET A 88 1.45 5.17 -10.50
C MET A 88 2.95 4.87 -10.36
N GLU A 89 3.37 4.21 -9.29
CA GLU A 89 4.75 3.74 -9.15
C GLU A 89 5.11 2.71 -10.23
N THR A 90 4.23 1.75 -10.51
CA THR A 90 4.43 0.79 -11.61
C THR A 90 4.61 1.51 -12.97
N ILE A 91 3.81 2.53 -13.25
CA ILE A 91 3.96 3.36 -14.46
C ILE A 91 5.31 4.09 -14.45
N ARG A 92 5.72 4.65 -13.33
CA ARG A 92 7.01 5.33 -13.19
C ARG A 92 8.18 4.39 -13.47
N GLU A 93 8.14 3.18 -12.93
CA GLU A 93 9.16 2.14 -13.15
C GLU A 93 9.27 1.76 -14.63
N ILE A 94 8.14 1.56 -15.33
CA ILE A 94 8.11 1.26 -16.77
C ILE A 94 8.89 2.32 -17.56
N PHE A 95 8.81 3.59 -17.15
CA PHE A 95 9.43 4.69 -17.87
C PHE A 95 10.80 5.14 -17.33
N THR A 96 11.33 4.51 -16.27
CA THR A 96 12.59 4.93 -15.64
C THR A 96 13.76 4.99 -16.60
N ASN A 97 13.87 4.03 -17.54
CA ASN A 97 14.95 3.98 -18.55
C ASN A 97 14.49 4.29 -19.97
N VAL A 98 13.30 4.87 -20.12
CA VAL A 98 12.72 5.22 -21.42
C VAL A 98 12.90 6.72 -21.67
N PRO A 99 13.53 7.15 -22.78
CA PRO A 99 13.69 8.55 -23.11
C PRO A 99 12.37 9.33 -23.08
N GLU A 100 12.38 10.58 -22.61
CA GLU A 100 11.17 11.40 -22.45
C GLU A 100 10.39 11.62 -23.74
N ASN A 101 11.08 11.68 -24.89
CA ASN A 101 10.49 11.86 -26.21
C ASN A 101 9.97 10.56 -26.83
N ASN A 102 10.17 9.42 -26.16
CA ASN A 102 9.66 8.14 -26.64
C ASN A 102 8.19 8.00 -26.23
N VAL A 103 7.31 8.01 -27.24
CA VAL A 103 5.86 7.83 -27.11
C VAL A 103 5.38 6.49 -27.66
N GLU A 104 6.28 5.56 -27.92
CA GLU A 104 5.95 4.21 -28.37
C GLU A 104 5.37 3.36 -27.26
N TRP A 105 4.66 2.31 -27.64
CA TRP A 105 4.10 1.34 -26.73
C TRP A 105 5.21 0.54 -26.04
N GLN A 106 5.14 0.45 -24.70
CA GLN A 106 6.13 -0.26 -23.87
C GLN A 106 5.78 -1.75 -23.65
N GLY A 107 4.67 -2.20 -24.23
CA GLY A 107 4.20 -3.56 -24.11
C GLY A 107 3.16 -3.74 -22.99
N PHE A 108 2.72 -4.99 -22.84
CA PHE A 108 1.70 -5.37 -21.87
C PHE A 108 2.29 -5.50 -20.45
N ASN A 109 1.73 -4.77 -19.52
CA ASN A 109 2.06 -4.89 -18.10
C ASN A 109 0.96 -5.66 -17.35
N ARG A 110 1.34 -6.74 -16.65
CA ARG A 110 0.39 -7.62 -15.96
C ARG A 110 -0.27 -6.96 -14.75
N LEU A 111 0.45 -6.10 -14.03
CA LEU A 111 -0.07 -5.42 -12.84
C LEU A 111 -1.11 -4.36 -13.19
N LEU A 112 -0.99 -3.78 -14.38
CA LEU A 112 -1.93 -2.77 -14.90
C LEU A 112 -2.98 -3.38 -15.82
N ASP A 113 -2.83 -4.65 -16.19
CA ASP A 113 -3.67 -5.39 -17.15
C ASP A 113 -3.89 -4.60 -18.46
N SER A 114 -2.82 -3.96 -18.95
CA SER A 114 -2.90 -3.08 -20.12
C SER A 114 -1.55 -2.91 -20.81
N ASN A 115 -1.60 -2.55 -22.09
CA ASN A 115 -0.44 -1.98 -22.79
C ASN A 115 -0.26 -0.53 -22.35
N ILE A 116 0.99 -0.15 -22.09
CA ILE A 116 1.31 1.17 -21.54
C ILE A 116 2.06 2.01 -22.56
N ARG A 117 1.69 3.27 -22.63
CA ARG A 117 2.31 4.27 -23.46
C ARG A 117 2.38 5.61 -22.72
N ARG A 118 3.44 6.37 -22.95
CA ARG A 118 3.54 7.74 -22.44
C ARG A 118 2.57 8.66 -23.18
N SER A 119 1.96 9.61 -22.47
CA SER A 119 1.19 10.69 -23.09
C SER A 119 2.08 11.54 -24.00
N SER A 120 1.54 11.96 -25.14
CA SER A 120 2.20 12.95 -26.02
C SER A 120 1.96 14.41 -25.61
N LEU A 121 1.16 14.64 -24.58
CA LEU A 121 0.96 15.97 -24.00
C LEU A 121 2.24 16.40 -23.26
N LYS A 122 2.74 17.58 -23.57
CA LYS A 122 3.85 18.24 -22.90
C LYS A 122 3.35 19.19 -21.83
#